data_21b618320828d5e8cfc363151045e36a
#
_entry.id   21b618320828d5e8cfc363151045e36a
#
_cell.length_a   1.000
_cell.length_b   1.000
_cell.length_c   1.000
_cell.angle_alpha   90.00
_cell.angle_beta   90.00
_cell.angle_gamma   90.00
#
_symmetry.space_group_name_H-M   'P 1'
#
loop_
_entity.id
_entity.type
_entity.pdbx_description
1 polymer ?
#
loop_
_entity_poly.entity_id
_entity_poly.type
_entity_poly.pdbx_seq_one_letter_code
_entity_poly.pdbx_strand_id
1 'polypeptide(L)'
;MTPLPSHPNPDANEFAGKRVLVTGGTKGIGEAIAARFRSGGATVITCARTAPGEVRSGELFIEADLSTASGVEIVATTVLSKFGGVDILVHNVGGSASPGGGFAALSDADWEFAFNWNFHSAVRLDRALIPSMLEQGHGAIIHISSIQRRLPLYEATLPYAAAKAALTNYSKGLSNEVGPKGIRVNTVSPGFIKTSAADGLIDRIAKDAGIDRESALQGLMQSLGGIPLGRPGQAEEVAELVAFLASNRAPSMHGGEYVIDGGTIRTV
;
A
#
# COMPACT_ATOMS: atom_id res chain seq x y z
N MET A 1 11.41 -16.44 -20.79
CA MET A 1 10.40 -16.09 -19.78
C MET A 1 9.07 -16.69 -20.19
N THR A 2 8.49 -17.57 -19.39
CA THR A 2 7.14 -18.08 -19.64
C THR A 2 6.17 -16.91 -19.51
N PRO A 3 5.25 -16.68 -20.48
CA PRO A 3 4.26 -15.64 -20.35
C PRO A 3 3.42 -15.88 -19.09
N LEU A 4 3.14 -14.81 -18.33
CA LEU A 4 2.25 -14.89 -17.19
C LEU A 4 0.88 -15.35 -17.67
N PRO A 5 0.20 -16.26 -16.92
CA PRO A 5 -1.16 -16.61 -17.24
C PRO A 5 -2.03 -15.35 -17.23
N SER A 6 -2.95 -15.26 -18.18
CA SER A 6 -3.95 -14.19 -18.20
C SER A 6 -4.71 -14.22 -16.89
N HIS A 7 -4.71 -13.10 -16.15
CA HIS A 7 -5.54 -12.99 -14.95
C HIS A 7 -7.00 -13.27 -15.32
N PRO A 8 -7.74 -14.06 -14.53
CA PRO A 8 -9.16 -14.25 -14.76
C PRO A 8 -9.83 -12.88 -14.76
N ASN A 9 -10.73 -12.66 -15.70
CA ASN A 9 -11.46 -11.40 -15.80
C ASN A 9 -12.25 -11.22 -14.49
N PRO A 10 -11.95 -10.20 -13.66
CA PRO A 10 -12.66 -10.03 -12.40
C PRO A 10 -14.14 -9.79 -12.68
N ASP A 11 -15.01 -10.28 -11.79
CA ASP A 11 -16.43 -9.93 -11.87
C ASP A 11 -16.59 -8.41 -11.88
N ALA A 12 -17.11 -7.88 -12.98
CA ALA A 12 -17.27 -6.45 -13.18
C ALA A 12 -18.22 -5.78 -12.15
N ASN A 13 -18.95 -6.56 -11.40
CA ASN A 13 -19.89 -6.11 -10.37
C ASN A 13 -19.46 -6.48 -8.95
N GLU A 14 -18.27 -7.06 -8.75
CA GLU A 14 -17.82 -7.54 -7.42
C GLU A 14 -17.88 -6.43 -6.35
N PHE A 15 -17.63 -5.18 -6.75
CA PHE A 15 -17.63 -4.01 -5.87
C PHE A 15 -18.68 -2.97 -6.26
N ALA A 16 -19.71 -3.36 -7.03
CA ALA A 16 -20.76 -2.43 -7.43
C ALA A 16 -21.41 -1.77 -6.20
N GLY A 17 -21.54 -0.44 -6.26
CA GLY A 17 -22.09 0.36 -5.17
C GLY A 17 -21.16 0.58 -3.97
N LYS A 18 -19.93 0.04 -3.98
CA LYS A 18 -18.95 0.28 -2.92
C LYS A 18 -18.16 1.57 -3.15
N ARG A 19 -17.95 2.32 -2.07
CA ARG A 19 -17.08 3.52 -2.02
C ARG A 19 -15.72 3.07 -1.49
N VAL A 20 -14.69 3.24 -2.31
CA VAL A 20 -13.33 2.75 -2.01
C VAL A 20 -12.36 3.92 -2.00
N LEU A 21 -11.71 4.19 -0.88
CA LEU A 21 -10.59 5.12 -0.81
C LEU A 21 -9.27 4.36 -0.88
N VAL A 22 -8.44 4.70 -1.88
CA VAL A 22 -7.07 4.19 -2.02
C VAL A 22 -6.09 5.35 -1.88
N THR A 23 -5.35 5.38 -0.78
CA THR A 23 -4.34 6.42 -0.58
C THR A 23 -3.10 6.14 -1.45
N GLY A 24 -2.54 7.19 -2.07
CA GLY A 24 -1.45 7.01 -3.04
C GLY A 24 -1.88 6.26 -4.31
N GLY A 25 -3.14 6.41 -4.72
CA GLY A 25 -3.77 5.64 -5.80
C GLY A 25 -3.38 6.04 -7.23
N THR A 26 -2.40 6.93 -7.42
CA THR A 26 -2.06 7.48 -8.74
C THR A 26 -0.88 6.83 -9.45
N LYS A 27 -0.12 5.98 -8.75
CA LYS A 27 1.10 5.31 -9.29
C LYS A 27 1.31 3.93 -8.64
N GLY A 28 1.98 3.04 -9.37
CA GLY A 28 2.47 1.76 -8.86
C GLY A 28 1.40 0.88 -8.23
N ILE A 29 1.65 0.35 -7.05
CA ILE A 29 0.73 -0.56 -6.32
C ILE A 29 -0.63 0.11 -6.10
N GLY A 30 -0.66 1.37 -5.65
CA GLY A 30 -1.90 2.09 -5.40
C GLY A 30 -2.76 2.29 -6.65
N GLU A 31 -2.14 2.59 -7.78
CA GLU A 31 -2.84 2.70 -9.08
C GLU A 31 -3.44 1.35 -9.50
N ALA A 32 -2.69 0.27 -9.38
CA ALA A 32 -3.17 -1.07 -9.70
C ALA A 32 -4.36 -1.46 -8.80
N ILE A 33 -4.28 -1.16 -7.49
CA ILE A 33 -5.39 -1.37 -6.55
C ILE A 33 -6.61 -0.54 -6.96
N ALA A 34 -6.45 0.75 -7.24
CA ALA A 34 -7.53 1.62 -7.68
C ALA A 34 -8.17 1.12 -9.00
N ALA A 35 -7.35 0.69 -9.95
CA ALA A 35 -7.81 0.12 -11.21
C ALA A 35 -8.59 -1.18 -10.99
N ARG A 36 -8.13 -2.06 -10.09
CA ARG A 36 -8.82 -3.32 -9.77
C ARG A 36 -10.19 -3.09 -9.15
N PHE A 37 -10.32 -2.16 -8.20
CA PHE A 37 -11.62 -1.83 -7.61
C PHE A 37 -12.56 -1.19 -8.63
N ARG A 38 -12.04 -0.31 -9.49
CA ARG A 38 -12.82 0.31 -10.56
C ARG A 38 -13.35 -0.71 -11.55
N SER A 39 -12.52 -1.67 -11.97
CA SER A 39 -12.95 -2.76 -12.86
C SER A 39 -14.01 -3.65 -12.24
N GLY A 40 -14.10 -3.71 -10.92
CA GLY A 40 -15.16 -4.38 -10.16
C GLY A 40 -16.39 -3.51 -9.88
N GLY A 41 -16.52 -2.34 -10.50
CA GLY A 41 -17.71 -1.49 -10.38
C GLY A 41 -17.76 -0.57 -9.16
N ALA A 42 -16.65 -0.38 -8.43
CA ALA A 42 -16.61 0.53 -7.29
C ALA A 42 -16.55 2.00 -7.71
N THR A 43 -17.10 2.86 -6.85
CA THR A 43 -16.76 4.29 -6.85
C THR A 43 -15.42 4.47 -6.17
N VAL A 44 -14.39 4.82 -6.94
CA VAL A 44 -13.02 4.89 -6.44
C VAL A 44 -12.64 6.34 -6.13
N ILE A 45 -12.07 6.54 -4.95
CA ILE A 45 -11.51 7.81 -4.49
C ILE A 45 -10.01 7.58 -4.32
N THR A 46 -9.20 8.45 -4.92
CA THR A 46 -7.75 8.41 -4.78
C THR A 46 -7.23 9.73 -4.22
N CYS A 47 -6.07 9.69 -3.57
CA CYS A 47 -5.37 10.89 -3.16
C CYS A 47 -3.86 10.75 -3.36
N ALA A 48 -3.22 11.86 -3.69
CA ALA A 48 -1.76 11.96 -3.80
C ALA A 48 -1.35 13.44 -3.72
N ARG A 49 -0.04 13.71 -3.58
CA ARG A 49 0.54 15.06 -3.51
C ARG A 49 0.47 15.82 -4.84
N THR A 50 0.30 15.11 -5.93
CA THR A 50 0.29 15.69 -7.29
C THR A 50 -0.81 15.03 -8.09
N ALA A 51 -1.58 15.81 -8.80
CA ALA A 51 -2.63 15.31 -9.67
C ALA A 51 -2.03 14.37 -10.76
N PRO A 52 -2.73 13.28 -11.10
CA PRO A 52 -2.37 12.51 -12.28
C PRO A 52 -2.60 13.37 -13.53
N GLY A 53 -1.90 13.04 -14.63
CA GLY A 53 -2.09 13.77 -15.90
C GLY A 53 -3.53 13.73 -16.40
N GLU A 54 -4.26 12.67 -16.06
CA GLU A 54 -5.68 12.50 -16.40
C GLU A 54 -6.40 11.80 -15.23
N VAL A 55 -7.52 12.35 -14.80
CA VAL A 55 -8.44 11.72 -13.84
C VAL A 55 -9.39 10.83 -14.62
N ARG A 56 -9.45 9.56 -14.28
CA ARG A 56 -10.26 8.58 -15.02
C ARG A 56 -11.75 8.75 -14.71
N SER A 57 -12.59 8.44 -15.68
CA SER A 57 -14.06 8.48 -15.48
C SER A 57 -14.48 7.59 -14.31
N GLY A 58 -15.34 8.11 -13.43
CA GLY A 58 -15.82 7.40 -12.22
C GLY A 58 -14.84 7.41 -11.05
N GLU A 59 -13.76 8.20 -11.11
CA GLU A 59 -12.79 8.40 -10.04
C GLU A 59 -12.85 9.83 -9.50
N LEU A 60 -12.81 9.98 -8.17
CA LEU A 60 -12.54 11.26 -7.53
C LEU A 60 -11.08 11.29 -7.09
N PHE A 61 -10.32 12.25 -7.60
CA PHE A 61 -8.97 12.55 -7.11
C PHE A 61 -8.99 13.69 -6.10
N ILE A 62 -8.23 13.55 -5.02
CA ILE A 62 -8.03 14.56 -3.98
C ILE A 62 -6.53 14.85 -3.87
N GLU A 63 -6.13 16.08 -4.16
CA GLU A 63 -4.74 16.49 -3.95
C GLU A 63 -4.48 16.75 -2.47
N ALA A 64 -3.58 15.98 -1.86
CA ALA A 64 -3.23 16.11 -0.46
C ALA A 64 -1.91 15.41 -0.12
N ASP A 65 -1.17 15.99 0.83
CA ASP A 65 0.00 15.36 1.45
C ASP A 65 -0.38 14.69 2.77
N LEU A 66 -0.56 13.38 2.75
CA LEU A 66 -0.94 12.60 3.93
C LEU A 66 0.17 12.46 4.97
N SER A 67 1.39 12.93 4.72
CA SER A 67 2.41 13.03 5.77
C SER A 67 2.09 14.12 6.79
N THR A 68 1.17 15.04 6.45
CA THR A 68 0.72 16.14 7.29
C THR A 68 -0.69 15.91 7.86
N ALA A 69 -0.98 16.47 9.02
CA ALA A 69 -2.32 16.41 9.61
C ALA A 69 -3.36 17.15 8.73
N SER A 70 -2.99 18.29 8.15
CA SER A 70 -3.85 19.07 7.28
C SER A 70 -4.21 18.33 5.98
N GLY A 71 -3.26 17.63 5.38
CA GLY A 71 -3.54 16.80 4.20
C GLY A 71 -4.50 15.66 4.50
N VAL A 72 -4.39 15.03 5.67
CA VAL A 72 -5.36 14.02 6.12
C VAL A 72 -6.74 14.63 6.31
N GLU A 73 -6.83 15.81 6.93
CA GLU A 73 -8.09 16.52 7.16
C GLU A 73 -8.81 16.87 5.83
N ILE A 74 -8.06 17.33 4.82
CA ILE A 74 -8.59 17.59 3.48
C ILE A 74 -9.25 16.33 2.90
N VAL A 75 -8.55 15.19 2.95
CA VAL A 75 -9.07 13.92 2.41
C VAL A 75 -10.30 13.48 3.20
N ALA A 76 -10.21 13.44 4.52
CA ALA A 76 -11.31 12.98 5.38
C ALA A 76 -12.56 13.84 5.20
N THR A 77 -12.44 15.17 5.27
CA THR A 77 -13.56 16.10 5.10
C THR A 77 -14.18 15.97 3.72
N THR A 78 -13.37 15.83 2.66
CA THR A 78 -13.88 15.67 1.29
C THR A 78 -14.65 14.36 1.14
N VAL A 79 -14.14 13.27 1.67
CA VAL A 79 -14.78 11.95 1.64
C VAL A 79 -16.10 11.98 2.41
N LEU A 80 -16.10 12.49 3.63
CA LEU A 80 -17.30 12.54 4.47
C LEU A 80 -18.38 13.46 3.85
N SER A 81 -18.01 14.64 3.34
CA SER A 81 -18.98 15.58 2.78
C SER A 81 -19.59 15.11 1.46
N LYS A 82 -18.81 14.41 0.60
CA LYS A 82 -19.29 13.98 -0.72
C LYS A 82 -19.96 12.60 -0.71
N PHE A 83 -19.51 11.70 0.16
CA PHE A 83 -19.91 10.29 0.15
C PHE A 83 -20.50 9.80 1.49
N GLY A 84 -20.43 10.60 2.56
CA GLY A 84 -20.85 10.18 3.89
C GLY A 84 -19.93 9.15 4.55
N GLY A 85 -18.84 8.74 3.91
CA GLY A 85 -17.89 7.73 4.37
C GLY A 85 -17.43 6.80 3.27
N VAL A 86 -16.79 5.69 3.65
CA VAL A 86 -16.28 4.66 2.74
C VAL A 86 -16.69 3.27 3.19
N ASP A 87 -16.76 2.32 2.26
CA ASP A 87 -16.98 0.90 2.54
C ASP A 87 -15.66 0.14 2.63
N ILE A 88 -14.65 0.61 1.86
CA ILE A 88 -13.31 0.02 1.82
C ILE A 88 -12.28 1.15 1.90
N LEU A 89 -11.32 0.99 2.82
CA LEU A 89 -10.22 1.91 3.03
C LEU A 89 -8.88 1.20 2.83
N VAL A 90 -8.10 1.62 1.82
CA VAL A 90 -6.78 1.06 1.53
C VAL A 90 -5.69 2.09 1.82
N HIS A 91 -4.93 1.85 2.88
CA HIS A 91 -3.77 2.64 3.26
C HIS A 91 -2.54 2.18 2.50
N ASN A 92 -2.32 2.75 1.31
CA ASN A 92 -1.18 2.40 0.48
C ASN A 92 -0.08 3.47 0.48
N VAL A 93 -0.38 4.71 0.90
CA VAL A 93 0.64 5.76 1.00
C VAL A 93 1.84 5.30 1.82
N GLY A 94 3.03 5.52 1.30
CA GLY A 94 4.28 5.23 1.98
C GLY A 94 5.45 5.06 1.02
N GLY A 95 6.64 4.97 1.59
CA GLY A 95 7.89 4.79 0.89
C GLY A 95 9.08 5.13 1.76
N SER A 96 10.30 4.93 1.22
CA SER A 96 11.54 5.36 1.85
C SER A 96 12.10 6.57 1.12
N ALA A 97 12.44 7.62 1.86
CA ALA A 97 13.16 8.79 1.39
C ALA A 97 14.42 9.05 2.21
N SER A 98 14.77 8.15 3.12
CA SER A 98 15.96 8.28 3.97
C SER A 98 17.24 8.21 3.14
N PRO A 99 18.29 8.94 3.54
CA PRO A 99 19.60 8.81 2.94
C PRO A 99 20.18 7.42 3.19
N GLY A 100 21.04 6.93 2.31
CA GLY A 100 21.85 5.73 2.55
C GLY A 100 22.96 6.01 3.57
N GLY A 101 23.55 4.94 4.12
CA GLY A 101 24.68 5.03 5.08
C GLY A 101 24.35 4.52 6.49
N GLY A 102 23.23 3.85 6.65
CA GLY A 102 22.84 3.21 7.90
C GLY A 102 22.47 4.20 9.01
N PHE A 103 22.53 3.75 10.27
CA PHE A 103 22.01 4.53 11.41
C PHE A 103 22.73 5.88 11.62
N ALA A 104 24.01 5.95 11.30
CA ALA A 104 24.80 7.16 11.52
C ALA A 104 24.48 8.32 10.55
N ALA A 105 23.85 8.01 9.41
CA ALA A 105 23.44 9.00 8.43
C ALA A 105 22.02 9.54 8.67
N LEU A 106 21.29 9.02 9.65
CA LEU A 106 19.88 9.31 9.90
C LEU A 106 19.73 10.36 11.00
N SER A 107 19.07 11.47 10.67
CA SER A 107 18.66 12.50 11.62
C SER A 107 17.30 12.21 12.23
N ASP A 108 16.97 12.90 13.35
CA ASP A 108 15.63 12.85 13.94
C ASP A 108 14.54 13.24 12.91
N ALA A 109 14.82 14.22 12.04
CA ALA A 109 13.89 14.63 10.99
C ALA A 109 13.59 13.51 9.97
N ASP A 110 14.57 12.67 9.64
CA ASP A 110 14.37 11.50 8.76
C ASP A 110 13.42 10.48 9.43
N TRP A 111 13.59 10.25 10.73
CA TRP A 111 12.71 9.40 11.51
C TRP A 111 11.28 9.96 11.60
N GLU A 112 11.14 11.22 11.95
CA GLU A 112 9.84 11.88 12.03
C GLU A 112 9.10 11.85 10.69
N PHE A 113 9.80 12.17 9.60
CA PHE A 113 9.22 12.12 8.27
C PHE A 113 8.76 10.69 7.89
N ALA A 114 9.60 9.69 8.14
CA ALA A 114 9.26 8.30 7.84
C ALA A 114 8.02 7.84 8.60
N PHE A 115 7.92 8.16 9.89
CA PHE A 115 6.76 7.81 10.70
C PHE A 115 5.52 8.60 10.27
N ASN A 116 5.63 9.89 10.01
CA ASN A 116 4.51 10.69 9.53
C ASN A 116 3.95 10.16 8.21
N TRP A 117 4.83 9.76 7.29
CA TRP A 117 4.44 9.29 5.98
C TRP A 117 3.90 7.85 5.97
N ASN A 118 4.54 6.93 6.72
CA ASN A 118 4.27 5.48 6.62
C ASN A 118 3.35 4.94 7.72
N PHE A 119 3.16 5.67 8.82
CA PHE A 119 2.38 5.24 9.98
C PHE A 119 1.30 6.25 10.36
N HIS A 120 1.66 7.47 10.71
CA HIS A 120 0.69 8.46 11.19
C HIS A 120 -0.34 8.86 10.13
N SER A 121 0.00 8.81 8.85
CA SER A 121 -0.95 9.01 7.74
C SER A 121 -2.15 8.05 7.85
N ALA A 122 -1.89 6.77 8.10
CA ALA A 122 -2.94 5.76 8.27
C ALA A 122 -3.72 5.99 9.58
N VAL A 123 -3.02 6.12 10.71
CA VAL A 123 -3.66 6.32 12.02
C VAL A 123 -4.58 7.54 12.05
N ARG A 124 -4.14 8.67 11.47
CA ARG A 124 -4.95 9.90 11.43
C ARG A 124 -6.19 9.73 10.55
N LEU A 125 -6.04 9.06 9.40
CA LEU A 125 -7.16 8.85 8.48
C LEU A 125 -8.15 7.81 9.03
N ASP A 126 -7.68 6.75 9.68
CA ASP A 126 -8.52 5.80 10.42
C ASP A 126 -9.37 6.50 11.48
N ARG A 127 -8.77 7.35 12.31
CA ARG A 127 -9.48 8.12 13.32
C ARG A 127 -10.57 9.02 12.74
N ALA A 128 -10.38 9.51 11.54
CA ALA A 128 -11.34 10.39 10.87
C ALA A 128 -12.47 9.63 10.17
N LEU A 129 -12.21 8.44 9.59
CA LEU A 129 -13.17 7.72 8.75
C LEU A 129 -13.83 6.52 9.42
N ILE A 130 -13.17 5.86 10.38
CA ILE A 130 -13.76 4.71 11.10
C ILE A 130 -15.09 5.04 11.77
N PRO A 131 -15.31 6.23 12.40
CA PRO A 131 -16.61 6.54 12.97
C PRO A 131 -17.77 6.33 12.00
N SER A 132 -17.66 6.78 10.75
CA SER A 132 -18.70 6.57 9.74
C SER A 132 -18.86 5.09 9.33
N MET A 133 -17.78 4.32 9.33
CA MET A 133 -17.83 2.87 9.07
C MET A 133 -18.51 2.12 10.24
N LEU A 134 -18.30 2.57 11.48
CA LEU A 134 -18.96 2.02 12.67
C LEU A 134 -20.47 2.29 12.66
N GLU A 135 -20.89 3.47 12.23
CA GLU A 135 -22.32 3.82 12.05
C GLU A 135 -22.97 2.96 10.97
N GLN A 136 -22.23 2.61 9.91
CA GLN A 136 -22.71 1.70 8.86
C GLN A 136 -22.77 0.25 9.32
N GLY A 137 -22.00 -0.14 10.36
CA GLY A 137 -21.91 -1.51 10.86
C GLY A 137 -21.15 -2.49 9.96
N HIS A 138 -20.43 -2.01 8.94
CA HIS A 138 -19.65 -2.84 8.03
C HIS A 138 -18.52 -2.06 7.37
N GLY A 139 -17.45 -2.76 6.98
CA GLY A 139 -16.34 -2.19 6.24
C GLY A 139 -15.14 -3.11 6.14
N ALA A 140 -14.19 -2.73 5.28
CA ALA A 140 -12.90 -3.40 5.18
C ALA A 140 -11.77 -2.36 5.14
N ILE A 141 -10.75 -2.56 5.97
CA ILE A 141 -9.54 -1.72 6.02
C ILE A 141 -8.35 -2.60 5.66
N ILE A 142 -7.56 -2.15 4.71
CA ILE A 142 -6.34 -2.84 4.28
C ILE A 142 -5.14 -1.90 4.45
N HIS A 143 -4.20 -2.30 5.28
CA HIS A 143 -2.93 -1.60 5.45
C HIS A 143 -1.85 -2.23 4.55
N ILE A 144 -1.25 -1.44 3.66
CA ILE A 144 -0.10 -1.90 2.87
C ILE A 144 1.17 -1.65 3.68
N SER A 145 1.69 -2.73 4.23
CA SER A 145 2.96 -2.76 4.97
C SER A 145 4.13 -3.08 4.02
N SER A 146 5.08 -3.88 4.45
CA SER A 146 6.23 -4.35 3.67
C SER A 146 6.88 -5.54 4.36
N ILE A 147 7.53 -6.43 3.59
CA ILE A 147 8.40 -7.46 4.17
C ILE A 147 9.55 -6.86 4.98
N GLN A 148 9.93 -5.60 4.73
CA GLN A 148 11.00 -4.93 5.46
C GLN A 148 10.71 -4.75 6.95
N ARG A 149 9.47 -4.84 7.39
CA ARG A 149 9.13 -4.91 8.82
C ARG A 149 9.73 -6.14 9.53
N ARG A 150 10.05 -7.21 8.78
CA ARG A 150 10.72 -8.43 9.27
C ARG A 150 12.16 -8.55 8.75
N LEU A 151 12.43 -8.01 7.58
CA LEU A 151 13.69 -8.06 6.87
C LEU A 151 14.17 -6.64 6.53
N PRO A 152 14.58 -5.84 7.54
CA PRO A 152 14.97 -4.45 7.32
C PRO A 152 16.27 -4.37 6.51
N LEU A 153 16.31 -3.48 5.52
CA LEU A 153 17.54 -3.11 4.83
C LEU A 153 18.21 -1.99 5.64
N TYR A 154 19.10 -2.37 6.54
CA TYR A 154 19.67 -1.45 7.52
C TYR A 154 20.49 -0.30 6.92
N GLU A 155 21.06 -0.49 5.73
CA GLU A 155 21.86 0.53 5.06
C GLU A 155 21.04 1.64 4.41
N ALA A 156 19.74 1.42 4.15
CA ALA A 156 18.96 2.32 3.30
C ALA A 156 17.55 2.65 3.79
N THR A 157 16.94 1.85 4.66
CA THR A 157 15.49 1.96 4.93
C THR A 157 15.09 1.75 6.38
N LEU A 158 15.98 1.92 7.36
CA LEU A 158 15.68 1.67 8.78
C LEU A 158 14.41 2.37 9.28
N PRO A 159 14.22 3.70 9.09
CA PRO A 159 13.02 4.38 9.58
C PRO A 159 11.75 3.89 8.90
N TYR A 160 11.82 3.60 7.60
CA TYR A 160 10.72 3.01 6.85
C TYR A 160 10.33 1.63 7.41
N ALA A 161 11.30 0.75 7.60
CA ALA A 161 11.09 -0.60 8.13
C ALA A 161 10.44 -0.56 9.51
N ALA A 162 10.93 0.32 10.41
CA ALA A 162 10.37 0.53 11.74
C ALA A 162 8.92 1.06 11.67
N ALA A 163 8.65 2.04 10.81
CA ALA A 163 7.30 2.58 10.64
C ALA A 163 6.32 1.54 10.08
N LYS A 164 6.77 0.66 9.16
CA LYS A 164 5.95 -0.45 8.64
C LYS A 164 5.72 -1.56 9.68
N ALA A 165 6.68 -1.79 10.58
CA ALA A 165 6.47 -2.68 11.73
C ALA A 165 5.42 -2.09 12.69
N ALA A 166 5.50 -0.80 13.00
CA ALA A 166 4.51 -0.08 13.79
C ALA A 166 3.11 -0.15 13.15
N LEU A 167 3.01 0.07 11.84
CA LEU A 167 1.75 -0.02 11.10
C LEU A 167 1.12 -1.43 11.19
N THR A 168 1.94 -2.47 11.05
CA THR A 168 1.45 -3.86 11.13
C THR A 168 0.94 -4.20 12.53
N ASN A 169 1.65 -3.76 13.57
CA ASN A 169 1.21 -3.94 14.96
C ASN A 169 -0.08 -3.16 15.26
N TYR A 170 -0.14 -1.90 14.82
CA TYR A 170 -1.35 -1.06 14.92
C TYR A 170 -2.55 -1.71 14.22
N SER A 171 -2.36 -2.22 13.00
CA SER A 171 -3.40 -2.92 12.24
C SER A 171 -4.00 -4.09 13.04
N LYS A 172 -3.14 -4.86 13.70
CA LYS A 172 -3.57 -5.96 14.57
C LYS A 172 -4.36 -5.47 15.78
N GLY A 173 -3.89 -4.43 16.47
CA GLY A 173 -4.60 -3.82 17.60
C GLY A 173 -5.98 -3.30 17.17
N LEU A 174 -6.01 -2.55 16.08
CA LEU A 174 -7.25 -2.01 15.50
C LEU A 174 -8.24 -3.11 15.12
N SER A 175 -7.77 -4.23 14.55
CA SER A 175 -8.65 -5.34 14.20
C SER A 175 -9.43 -5.87 15.41
N ASN A 176 -8.79 -6.00 16.54
CA ASN A 176 -9.44 -6.49 17.76
C ASN A 176 -10.51 -5.50 18.28
N GLU A 177 -10.31 -4.21 18.10
CA GLU A 177 -11.21 -3.16 18.56
C GLU A 177 -12.46 -3.03 17.68
N VAL A 178 -12.30 -3.06 16.34
CA VAL A 178 -13.39 -2.77 15.40
C VAL A 178 -14.05 -4.02 14.83
N GLY A 179 -13.41 -5.20 14.92
CA GLY A 179 -13.95 -6.46 14.43
C GLY A 179 -15.31 -6.83 15.00
N PRO A 180 -15.52 -6.72 16.34
CA PRO A 180 -16.84 -6.98 16.94
C PRO A 180 -17.95 -6.04 16.44
N LYS A 181 -17.56 -4.95 15.75
CA LYS A 181 -18.48 -3.93 15.22
C LYS A 181 -18.66 -4.06 13.69
N GLY A 182 -18.25 -5.18 13.10
CA GLY A 182 -18.47 -5.48 11.68
C GLY A 182 -17.41 -4.96 10.71
N ILE A 183 -16.28 -4.40 11.19
CA ILE A 183 -15.21 -3.88 10.33
C ILE A 183 -14.06 -4.86 10.31
N ARG A 184 -13.70 -5.36 9.13
CA ARG A 184 -12.53 -6.22 8.94
C ARG A 184 -11.28 -5.38 8.70
N VAL A 185 -10.18 -5.75 9.34
CA VAL A 185 -8.88 -5.07 9.17
C VAL A 185 -7.83 -6.13 8.85
N ASN A 186 -7.07 -5.94 7.78
CA ASN A 186 -5.99 -6.83 7.38
C ASN A 186 -4.76 -6.03 6.91
N THR A 187 -3.62 -6.68 6.91
CA THR A 187 -2.36 -6.14 6.41
C THR A 187 -1.88 -6.94 5.21
N VAL A 188 -1.43 -6.28 4.16
CA VAL A 188 -0.70 -6.88 3.05
C VAL A 188 0.75 -6.39 3.12
N SER A 189 1.70 -7.33 3.05
CA SER A 189 3.13 -7.05 3.11
C SER A 189 3.82 -7.47 1.81
N PRO A 190 3.92 -6.56 0.81
CA PRO A 190 4.62 -6.85 -0.44
C PRO A 190 6.13 -6.98 -0.21
N GLY A 191 6.76 -7.82 -1.06
CA GLY A 191 8.18 -7.82 -1.29
C GLY A 191 8.63 -6.75 -2.29
N PHE A 192 9.62 -7.09 -3.10
CA PHE A 192 10.06 -6.21 -4.19
C PHE A 192 9.06 -6.27 -5.34
N ILE A 193 8.36 -5.17 -5.59
CA ILE A 193 7.32 -5.05 -6.61
C ILE A 193 7.81 -4.15 -7.75
N LYS A 194 7.66 -4.61 -8.99
CA LYS A 194 7.97 -3.83 -10.19
C LYS A 194 6.99 -2.65 -10.31
N THR A 195 7.53 -1.45 -10.20
CA THR A 195 6.79 -0.17 -10.31
C THR A 195 7.68 0.83 -11.03
N SER A 196 7.13 1.93 -11.50
CA SER A 196 7.91 3.03 -12.10
C SER A 196 9.00 3.57 -11.15
N ALA A 197 8.78 3.55 -9.85
CA ALA A 197 9.78 3.92 -8.85
C ALA A 197 10.92 2.89 -8.77
N ALA A 198 10.59 1.59 -8.82
CA ALA A 198 11.58 0.51 -8.86
C ALA A 198 12.38 0.55 -10.17
N ASP A 199 11.72 0.79 -11.31
CA ASP A 199 12.39 0.96 -12.60
C ASP A 199 13.40 2.11 -12.56
N GLY A 200 13.02 3.27 -12.03
CA GLY A 200 13.93 4.41 -11.87
C GLY A 200 15.10 4.15 -10.91
N LEU A 201 14.93 3.27 -9.91
CA LEU A 201 16.03 2.83 -9.05
C LEU A 201 17.00 1.93 -9.81
N ILE A 202 16.48 0.95 -10.55
CA ILE A 202 17.28 0.03 -11.37
C ILE A 202 18.10 0.81 -12.41
N ASP A 203 17.48 1.78 -13.09
CA ASP A 203 18.14 2.61 -14.10
C ASP A 203 19.27 3.44 -13.48
N ARG A 204 19.12 3.96 -12.27
CA ARG A 204 20.17 4.66 -11.54
C ARG A 204 21.33 3.73 -11.19
N ILE A 205 21.02 2.56 -10.60
CA ILE A 205 22.05 1.56 -10.25
C ILE A 205 22.84 1.15 -11.50
N ALA A 206 22.16 0.86 -12.60
CA ALA A 206 22.79 0.50 -13.86
C ALA A 206 23.75 1.59 -14.36
N LYS A 207 23.30 2.85 -14.35
CA LYS A 207 24.10 4.00 -14.76
C LYS A 207 25.31 4.24 -13.85
N ASP A 208 25.10 4.23 -12.54
CA ASP A 208 26.16 4.55 -11.56
C ASP A 208 27.23 3.47 -11.50
N ALA A 209 26.86 2.20 -11.70
CA ALA A 209 27.77 1.06 -11.74
C ALA A 209 28.36 0.78 -13.14
N GLY A 210 27.87 1.42 -14.19
CA GLY A 210 28.30 1.17 -15.59
C GLY A 210 27.95 -0.23 -16.08
N ILE A 211 26.85 -0.81 -15.61
CA ILE A 211 26.36 -2.14 -15.98
C ILE A 211 25.01 -2.04 -16.71
N ASP A 212 24.62 -3.15 -17.38
CA ASP A 212 23.30 -3.20 -18.00
C ASP A 212 22.18 -3.31 -16.96
N ARG A 213 20.95 -2.97 -17.38
CA ARG A 213 19.76 -2.93 -16.53
C ARG A 213 19.41 -4.29 -15.92
N GLU A 214 19.62 -5.38 -16.65
CA GLU A 214 19.34 -6.74 -16.16
C GLU A 214 20.31 -7.11 -15.04
N SER A 215 21.60 -6.83 -15.22
CA SER A 215 22.63 -7.02 -14.20
C SER A 215 22.35 -6.19 -12.94
N ALA A 216 21.87 -4.95 -13.08
CA ALA A 216 21.47 -4.09 -11.97
C ALA A 216 20.26 -4.68 -11.22
N LEU A 217 19.25 -5.17 -11.92
CA LEU A 217 18.10 -5.85 -11.33
C LEU A 217 18.50 -7.11 -10.58
N GLN A 218 19.35 -7.95 -11.17
CA GLN A 218 19.83 -9.19 -10.53
C GLN A 218 20.64 -8.87 -9.26
N GLY A 219 21.51 -7.88 -9.31
CA GLY A 219 22.27 -7.39 -8.14
C GLY A 219 21.34 -6.90 -7.02
N LEU A 220 20.30 -6.13 -7.37
CA LEU A 220 19.31 -5.66 -6.41
C LEU A 220 18.52 -6.83 -5.80
N MET A 221 18.08 -7.79 -6.60
CA MET A 221 17.40 -8.99 -6.10
C MET A 221 18.30 -9.81 -5.15
N GLN A 222 19.59 -9.92 -5.45
CA GLN A 222 20.55 -10.60 -4.58
C GLN A 222 20.76 -9.88 -3.25
N SER A 223 20.83 -8.53 -3.24
CA SER A 223 20.94 -7.74 -2.01
C SER A 223 19.75 -7.92 -1.07
N LEU A 224 18.59 -8.26 -1.61
CA LEU A 224 17.39 -8.62 -0.85
C LEU A 224 17.42 -10.07 -0.31
N GLY A 225 18.49 -10.80 -0.52
CA GLY A 225 18.62 -12.23 -0.15
C GLY A 225 18.06 -13.19 -1.21
N GLY A 226 17.73 -12.68 -2.38
CA GLY A 226 17.13 -13.42 -3.50
C GLY A 226 15.61 -13.45 -3.44
N ILE A 227 14.99 -13.65 -4.61
CA ILE A 227 13.56 -13.88 -4.75
C ILE A 227 13.38 -15.28 -5.33
N PRO A 228 12.94 -16.29 -4.56
CA PRO A 228 12.82 -17.67 -5.03
C PRO A 228 11.98 -17.83 -6.30
N LEU A 229 10.95 -16.98 -6.50
CA LEU A 229 10.14 -16.95 -7.71
C LEU A 229 10.92 -16.47 -8.96
N GLY A 230 12.16 -15.97 -8.78
CA GLY A 230 13.07 -15.55 -9.87
C GLY A 230 12.73 -14.20 -10.50
N ARG A 231 11.75 -13.48 -9.98
CA ARG A 231 11.33 -12.15 -10.48
C ARG A 231 10.72 -11.28 -9.40
N PRO A 232 10.73 -9.96 -9.57
CA PRO A 232 9.88 -9.07 -8.77
C PRO A 232 8.40 -9.43 -8.90
N GLY A 233 7.61 -9.13 -7.86
CA GLY A 233 6.15 -9.16 -7.96
C GLY A 233 5.64 -8.06 -8.90
N GLN A 234 4.40 -8.20 -9.37
CA GLN A 234 3.71 -7.18 -10.16
C GLN A 234 2.71 -6.43 -9.27
N ALA A 235 2.45 -5.17 -9.59
CA ALA A 235 1.50 -4.35 -8.82
C ALA A 235 0.08 -4.94 -8.87
N GLU A 236 -0.29 -5.57 -9.98
CA GLU A 236 -1.57 -6.23 -10.20
C GLU A 236 -1.75 -7.46 -9.31
N GLU A 237 -0.66 -8.20 -9.00
CA GLU A 237 -0.71 -9.34 -8.07
C GLU A 237 -1.05 -8.88 -6.66
N VAL A 238 -0.50 -7.74 -6.24
CA VAL A 238 -0.86 -7.11 -4.95
C VAL A 238 -2.30 -6.62 -4.97
N ALA A 239 -2.75 -6.02 -6.07
CA ALA A 239 -4.10 -5.51 -6.22
C ALA A 239 -5.16 -6.61 -6.12
N GLU A 240 -4.92 -7.79 -6.71
CA GLU A 240 -5.82 -8.94 -6.59
C GLU A 240 -5.92 -9.45 -5.15
N LEU A 241 -4.81 -9.53 -4.42
CA LEU A 241 -4.83 -9.92 -3.02
C LEU A 241 -5.61 -8.91 -2.16
N VAL A 242 -5.38 -7.61 -2.38
CA VAL A 242 -6.10 -6.54 -1.67
C VAL A 242 -7.60 -6.61 -1.97
N ALA A 243 -7.98 -6.77 -3.23
CA ALA A 243 -9.38 -6.90 -3.64
C ALA A 243 -10.03 -8.13 -3.01
N PHE A 244 -9.35 -9.29 -3.03
CA PHE A 244 -9.85 -10.50 -2.38
C PHE A 244 -10.10 -10.29 -0.89
N LEU A 245 -9.14 -9.74 -0.15
CA LEU A 245 -9.25 -9.48 1.29
C LEU A 245 -10.36 -8.47 1.61
N ALA A 246 -10.60 -7.49 0.74
CA ALA A 246 -11.66 -6.50 0.91
C ALA A 246 -13.05 -7.03 0.54
N SER A 247 -13.14 -8.07 -0.30
CA SER A 247 -14.39 -8.62 -0.83
C SER A 247 -15.19 -9.44 0.17
N ASN A 248 -16.43 -9.75 -0.21
CA ASN A 248 -17.30 -10.68 0.52
C ASN A 248 -16.87 -12.15 0.37
N ARG A 249 -15.88 -12.46 -0.47
CA ARG A 249 -15.32 -13.82 -0.61
C ARG A 249 -14.40 -14.21 0.54
N ALA A 250 -13.96 -13.23 1.33
CA ALA A 250 -13.03 -13.42 2.44
C ALA A 250 -13.61 -12.96 3.80
N PRO A 251 -14.84 -13.34 4.18
CA PRO A 251 -15.54 -12.76 5.34
C PRO A 251 -14.88 -13.10 6.68
N SER A 252 -14.17 -14.23 6.76
CA SER A 252 -13.47 -14.68 7.97
C SER A 252 -12.01 -14.27 8.01
N MET A 253 -11.49 -13.58 6.96
CA MET A 253 -10.12 -13.09 6.93
C MET A 253 -10.06 -11.73 7.63
N HIS A 254 -9.56 -11.74 8.86
CA HIS A 254 -9.55 -10.59 9.76
C HIS A 254 -8.36 -10.62 10.71
N GLY A 255 -7.70 -9.48 10.91
CA GLY A 255 -6.56 -9.33 11.79
C GLY A 255 -5.30 -10.09 11.33
N GLY A 256 -5.28 -10.53 10.06
CA GLY A 256 -4.17 -11.25 9.46
C GLY A 256 -3.17 -10.32 8.77
N GLU A 257 -1.96 -10.84 8.59
CA GLU A 257 -0.97 -10.30 7.68
C GLU A 257 -0.70 -11.29 6.56
N TYR A 258 -0.75 -10.80 5.34
CA TYR A 258 -0.59 -11.58 4.11
C TYR A 258 0.64 -11.09 3.36
N VAL A 259 1.66 -11.93 3.33
CA VAL A 259 2.92 -11.65 2.63
C VAL A 259 2.76 -12.04 1.16
N ILE A 260 3.23 -11.16 0.26
CA ILE A 260 3.27 -11.38 -1.19
C ILE A 260 4.64 -10.92 -1.71
N ASP A 261 5.62 -11.81 -1.67
CA ASP A 261 7.04 -11.46 -1.82
C ASP A 261 7.85 -12.41 -2.72
N GLY A 262 7.17 -13.34 -3.39
CA GLY A 262 7.83 -14.35 -4.22
C GLY A 262 8.73 -15.32 -3.43
N GLY A 263 8.53 -15.42 -2.10
CA GLY A 263 9.30 -16.28 -1.21
C GLY A 263 10.58 -15.65 -0.67
N THR A 264 10.72 -14.32 -0.72
CA THR A 264 11.90 -13.60 -0.21
C THR A 264 12.12 -13.82 1.28
N ILE A 265 11.05 -13.77 2.09
CA ILE A 265 11.12 -14.18 3.50
C ILE A 265 11.17 -15.71 3.56
N ARG A 266 12.26 -16.25 4.12
CA ARG A 266 12.54 -17.70 4.18
C ARG A 266 12.03 -18.37 5.45
N THR A 267 11.41 -17.64 6.34
CA THR A 267 10.90 -18.15 7.64
C THR A 267 9.37 -18.07 7.68
N VAL A 268 8.75 -18.97 8.41
CA VAL A 268 7.33 -18.97 8.72
C VAL A 268 7.00 -18.10 9.91
#